data_0d1443f6b3fbc48955a3e57828eb3246
#
_entry.id   0d1443f6b3fbc48955a3e57828eb3246
#
_cell.length_a   1.000
_cell.length_b   1.000
_cell.length_c   1.000
_cell.angle_alpha   90.00
_cell.angle_beta   90.00
_cell.angle_gamma   90.00
#
_symmetry.space_group_name_H-M   'P 1'
#
loop_
_entity.id
_entity.type
_entity.pdbx_description
1 polymer ?
#
loop_
_entity_poly.entity_id
_entity_poly.type
_entity_poly.pdbx_seq_one_letter_code
_entity_poly.pdbx_strand_id
1 'polypeptide(L)'
;MEQYKKEFIEFMIDCNVLKFGDFTTKSGRKTPFFVNTGFYRTGAQLKRLGEYYAEAINAEFGLDFDVLFGPAYKGIPLTVATTMSIAEMYDEDIKYCSNRKEIKDHGDKGILLGSPIQDGDKVVIIEDVTTAGTSIQETLPIIKAQGDVDVMGLVVSVDRMERGQGEKSALTEIEENYGIKTTAIVTMAEVVEHLYNKEYKGRVIIDDTLKAAIDAYYDQYGVK
;
A
#
# COMPACT_ATOMS: atom_id res chain seq x y z
N MET A 1 -8.14 6.86 15.96
CA MET A 1 -7.95 5.90 14.85
C MET A 1 -9.30 5.34 14.44
N GLU A 2 -9.61 5.34 13.16
CA GLU A 2 -10.85 4.82 12.58
C GLU A 2 -10.95 3.30 12.79
N GLN A 3 -12.19 2.78 12.75
CA GLN A 3 -12.45 1.38 13.09
C GLN A 3 -11.81 0.42 12.06
N TYR A 4 -11.90 0.74 10.77
CA TYR A 4 -11.31 -0.10 9.72
C TYR A 4 -9.79 -0.23 9.84
N LYS A 5 -9.09 0.81 10.32
CA LYS A 5 -7.64 0.77 10.56
C LYS A 5 -7.27 -0.20 11.66
N LYS A 6 -8.05 -0.23 12.76
CA LYS A 6 -7.85 -1.20 13.84
C LYS A 6 -8.05 -2.62 13.35
N GLU A 7 -9.13 -2.85 12.61
CA GLU A 7 -9.45 -4.16 12.02
C GLU A 7 -8.38 -4.58 11.01
N PHE A 8 -7.84 -3.64 10.22
CA PHE A 8 -6.75 -3.93 9.29
C PHE A 8 -5.47 -4.34 9.99
N ILE A 9 -5.10 -3.70 11.11
CA ILE A 9 -3.94 -4.10 11.94
C ILE A 9 -4.12 -5.54 12.44
N GLU A 10 -5.28 -5.86 12.99
CA GLU A 10 -5.61 -7.20 13.48
C GLU A 10 -5.59 -8.23 12.34
N PHE A 11 -6.15 -7.88 11.19
CA PHE A 11 -6.15 -8.71 9.99
C PHE A 11 -4.73 -9.01 9.48
N MET A 12 -3.82 -8.04 9.50
CA MET A 12 -2.41 -8.27 9.14
C MET A 12 -1.74 -9.29 10.06
N ILE A 13 -2.04 -9.25 11.36
CA ILE A 13 -1.52 -10.22 12.34
C ILE A 13 -2.10 -11.60 12.08
N ASP A 14 -3.40 -11.71 11.90
CA ASP A 14 -4.10 -12.98 11.63
C ASP A 14 -3.61 -13.65 10.34
N CYS A 15 -3.30 -12.87 9.33
CA CYS A 15 -2.75 -13.34 8.07
C CYS A 15 -1.23 -13.60 8.12
N ASN A 16 -0.57 -13.37 9.25
CA ASN A 16 0.88 -13.42 9.39
C ASN A 16 1.65 -12.47 8.46
N VAL A 17 1.02 -11.43 7.97
CA VAL A 17 1.60 -10.37 7.14
C VAL A 17 2.46 -9.45 7.99
N LEU A 18 1.97 -9.05 9.16
CA LEU A 18 2.71 -8.29 10.16
C LEU A 18 3.17 -9.22 11.28
N LYS A 19 4.46 -9.21 11.55
CA LYS A 19 5.10 -10.00 12.60
C LYS A 19 6.05 -9.14 13.42
N PHE A 20 6.16 -9.47 14.70
CA PHE A 20 7.09 -8.84 15.62
C PHE A 20 8.11 -9.85 16.12
N GLY A 21 9.35 -9.39 16.37
CA GLY A 21 10.45 -10.22 16.82
C GLY A 21 11.80 -9.72 16.29
N ASP A 22 12.82 -10.57 16.30
CA ASP A 22 14.15 -10.23 15.79
C ASP A 22 14.29 -10.70 14.33
N PHE A 23 14.22 -9.77 13.40
CA PHE A 23 14.36 -10.04 11.97
C PHE A 23 15.61 -9.36 11.39
N THR A 24 16.07 -9.90 10.27
CA THR A 24 17.14 -9.29 9.49
C THR A 24 16.64 -9.06 8.07
N THR A 25 16.69 -7.82 7.60
CA THR A 25 16.31 -7.45 6.22
C THR A 25 17.33 -7.98 5.21
N LYS A 26 16.98 -7.95 3.92
CA LYS A 26 17.93 -8.33 2.83
C LYS A 26 19.20 -7.47 2.82
N SER A 27 19.12 -6.23 3.31
CA SER A 27 20.27 -5.34 3.44
C SER A 27 21.13 -5.61 4.69
N GLY A 28 20.80 -6.63 5.49
CA GLY A 28 21.49 -6.96 6.75
C GLY A 28 21.05 -6.14 7.97
N ARG A 29 20.09 -5.22 7.81
CA ARG A 29 19.58 -4.38 8.90
C ARG A 29 18.70 -5.21 9.84
N LYS A 30 18.93 -5.11 11.15
CA LYS A 30 18.06 -5.67 12.18
C LYS A 30 16.80 -4.85 12.33
N THR A 31 15.64 -5.51 12.47
CA THR A 31 14.34 -4.86 12.62
C THR A 31 13.45 -5.63 13.58
N PRO A 32 12.72 -4.95 14.49
CA PRO A 32 11.83 -5.60 15.46
C PRO A 32 10.47 -6.00 14.88
N PHE A 33 10.20 -5.69 13.62
CA PHE A 33 8.98 -6.08 12.93
C PHE A 33 9.25 -6.41 11.46
N PHE A 34 8.34 -7.18 10.88
CA PHE A 34 8.43 -7.59 9.49
C PHE A 34 7.04 -7.54 8.84
N VAL A 35 6.94 -6.87 7.69
CA VAL A 35 5.72 -6.80 6.87
C VAL A 35 5.96 -7.57 5.57
N ASN A 36 5.14 -8.60 5.31
CA ASN A 36 5.21 -9.38 4.08
C ASN A 36 3.81 -9.67 3.52
N THR A 37 3.39 -8.83 2.59
CA THR A 37 2.10 -8.93 1.89
C THR A 37 1.92 -10.20 1.06
N GLY A 38 3.02 -10.92 0.75
CA GLY A 38 2.97 -12.23 0.09
C GLY A 38 2.29 -13.34 0.92
N PHE A 39 1.90 -13.06 2.16
CA PHE A 39 1.09 -13.97 2.98
C PHE A 39 -0.42 -13.83 2.77
N TYR A 40 -0.89 -12.83 2.03
CA TYR A 40 -2.27 -12.83 1.51
C TYR A 40 -2.38 -13.83 0.35
N ARG A 41 -2.91 -15.03 0.62
CA ARG A 41 -2.86 -16.17 -0.29
C ARG A 41 -4.22 -16.76 -0.66
N THR A 42 -5.29 -16.28 -0.04
CA THR A 42 -6.64 -16.81 -0.29
C THR A 42 -7.57 -15.74 -0.83
N GLY A 43 -8.64 -16.17 -1.52
CA GLY A 43 -9.64 -15.25 -2.03
C GLY A 43 -10.32 -14.44 -0.92
N ALA A 44 -10.59 -15.06 0.25
CA ALA A 44 -11.16 -14.36 1.39
C ALA A 44 -10.22 -13.27 1.93
N GLN A 45 -8.90 -13.54 1.97
CA GLN A 45 -7.92 -12.54 2.37
C GLN A 45 -7.81 -11.40 1.36
N LEU A 46 -7.82 -11.70 0.06
CA LEU A 46 -7.77 -10.66 -0.99
C LEU A 46 -9.05 -9.82 -1.01
N LYS A 47 -10.24 -10.44 -0.84
CA LYS A 47 -11.49 -9.70 -0.71
C LYS A 47 -11.40 -8.70 0.45
N ARG A 48 -11.05 -9.17 1.66
CA ARG A 48 -10.97 -8.31 2.84
C ARG A 48 -9.91 -7.22 2.70
N LEU A 49 -8.77 -7.53 2.09
CA LEU A 49 -7.73 -6.56 1.77
C LEU A 49 -8.25 -5.46 0.83
N GLY A 50 -9.00 -5.85 -0.22
CA GLY A 50 -9.64 -4.91 -1.15
C GLY A 50 -10.61 -3.96 -0.45
N GLU A 51 -11.39 -4.46 0.52
CA GLU A 51 -12.30 -3.64 1.34
C GLU A 51 -11.54 -2.57 2.14
N TYR A 52 -10.42 -2.92 2.79
CA TYR A 52 -9.59 -1.94 3.54
C TYR A 52 -8.96 -0.88 2.62
N TYR A 53 -8.50 -1.27 1.45
CA TYR A 53 -8.02 -0.29 0.47
C TYR A 53 -9.13 0.61 -0.04
N ALA A 54 -10.33 0.08 -0.29
CA ALA A 54 -11.49 0.86 -0.72
C ALA A 54 -11.87 1.92 0.34
N GLU A 55 -11.87 1.55 1.63
CA GLU A 55 -12.12 2.49 2.73
C GLU A 55 -11.04 3.59 2.80
N ALA A 56 -9.76 3.21 2.68
CA ALA A 56 -8.66 4.18 2.72
C ALA A 56 -8.67 5.13 1.51
N ILE A 57 -8.96 4.62 0.31
CA ILE A 57 -9.08 5.43 -0.91
C ILE A 57 -10.23 6.41 -0.78
N ASN A 58 -11.41 5.93 -0.36
CA ASN A 58 -12.58 6.80 -0.19
C ASN A 58 -12.34 7.88 0.86
N ALA A 59 -11.68 7.55 1.97
CA ALA A 59 -11.38 8.51 3.03
C ALA A 59 -10.40 9.60 2.60
N GLU A 60 -9.42 9.28 1.75
CA GLU A 60 -8.31 10.17 1.41
C GLU A 60 -8.50 10.92 0.09
N PHE A 61 -9.02 10.24 -0.94
CA PHE A 61 -9.17 10.76 -2.30
C PHE A 61 -10.63 10.96 -2.71
N GLY A 62 -11.58 10.37 -2.00
CA GLY A 62 -12.94 10.17 -2.49
C GLY A 62 -13.00 9.13 -3.60
N LEU A 63 -14.14 9.04 -4.29
CA LEU A 63 -14.35 8.10 -5.39
C LEU A 63 -14.58 8.80 -6.75
N ASP A 64 -14.34 10.11 -6.84
CA ASP A 64 -14.41 10.88 -8.10
C ASP A 64 -13.09 10.73 -8.88
N PHE A 65 -12.77 9.49 -9.29
CA PHE A 65 -11.65 9.16 -10.15
C PHE A 65 -12.05 8.04 -11.12
N ASP A 66 -11.32 7.91 -12.24
CA ASP A 66 -11.72 7.02 -13.35
C ASP A 66 -11.04 5.66 -13.28
N VAL A 67 -9.77 5.60 -12.87
CA VAL A 67 -8.93 4.41 -12.97
C VAL A 67 -8.15 4.17 -11.69
N LEU A 68 -8.24 2.95 -11.16
CA LEU A 68 -7.32 2.44 -10.15
C LEU A 68 -6.20 1.67 -10.85
N PHE A 69 -4.95 2.13 -10.69
CA PHE A 69 -3.78 1.54 -11.35
C PHE A 69 -2.92 0.75 -10.37
N GLY A 70 -2.75 -0.54 -10.63
CA GLY A 70 -1.89 -1.42 -9.83
C GLY A 70 -0.66 -1.89 -10.58
N PRO A 71 0.57 -1.44 -10.25
CA PRO A 71 1.79 -1.87 -10.91
C PRO A 71 2.04 -3.38 -10.81
N ALA A 72 2.48 -4.00 -11.93
CA ALA A 72 2.80 -5.42 -11.95
C ALA A 72 4.00 -5.74 -11.03
N TYR A 73 3.98 -6.85 -10.27
CA TYR A 73 2.95 -7.91 -10.37
C TYR A 73 1.95 -7.88 -9.21
N LYS A 74 2.34 -7.41 -8.02
CA LYS A 74 1.49 -7.43 -6.82
C LYS A 74 0.32 -6.45 -6.91
N GLY A 75 0.48 -5.33 -7.58
CA GLY A 75 -0.58 -4.36 -7.81
C GLY A 75 -1.74 -4.93 -8.63
N ILE A 76 -1.52 -5.93 -9.50
CA ILE A 76 -2.58 -6.54 -10.31
C ILE A 76 -3.70 -7.12 -9.43
N PRO A 77 -3.44 -8.09 -8.54
CA PRO A 77 -4.52 -8.62 -7.68
C PRO A 77 -5.07 -7.57 -6.71
N LEU A 78 -4.25 -6.59 -6.27
CA LEU A 78 -4.72 -5.52 -5.39
C LEU A 78 -5.74 -4.63 -6.09
N THR A 79 -5.42 -4.14 -7.30
CA THR A 79 -6.33 -3.26 -8.03
C THR A 79 -7.65 -3.96 -8.36
N VAL A 80 -7.60 -5.24 -8.79
CA VAL A 80 -8.82 -6.01 -9.09
C VAL A 80 -9.67 -6.20 -7.83
N ALA A 81 -9.07 -6.63 -6.72
CA ALA A 81 -9.81 -6.84 -5.47
C ALA A 81 -10.41 -5.52 -4.94
N THR A 82 -9.67 -4.42 -5.05
CA THR A 82 -10.12 -3.11 -4.56
C THR A 82 -11.23 -2.53 -5.42
N THR A 83 -11.16 -2.60 -6.76
CA THR A 83 -12.26 -2.12 -7.63
C THR A 83 -13.54 -2.93 -7.43
N MET A 84 -13.43 -4.26 -7.23
CA MET A 84 -14.58 -5.09 -6.87
C MET A 84 -15.18 -4.66 -5.52
N SER A 85 -14.35 -4.33 -4.53
CA SER A 85 -14.81 -3.87 -3.22
C SER A 85 -15.44 -2.47 -3.30
N ILE A 86 -14.90 -1.56 -4.10
CA ILE A 86 -15.50 -0.24 -4.34
C ILE A 86 -16.90 -0.40 -4.94
N ALA A 87 -17.06 -1.23 -5.96
CA ALA A 87 -18.36 -1.48 -6.57
C ALA A 87 -19.36 -2.10 -5.56
N GLU A 88 -18.93 -3.07 -4.74
CA GLU A 88 -19.81 -3.72 -3.74
C GLU A 88 -20.18 -2.76 -2.58
N MET A 89 -19.25 -1.93 -2.09
CA MET A 89 -19.44 -1.11 -0.89
C MET A 89 -20.08 0.25 -1.17
N TYR A 90 -19.81 0.83 -2.33
CA TYR A 90 -20.15 2.23 -2.64
C TYR A 90 -21.00 2.40 -3.89
N ASP A 91 -21.29 1.32 -4.63
CA ASP A 91 -22.05 1.36 -5.92
C ASP A 91 -21.36 2.24 -6.99
N GLU A 92 -20.00 2.25 -6.97
CA GLU A 92 -19.16 3.02 -7.92
C GLU A 92 -18.37 2.06 -8.82
N ASP A 93 -18.44 2.26 -10.13
CA ASP A 93 -17.79 1.39 -11.13
C ASP A 93 -16.46 1.97 -11.63
N ILE A 94 -15.41 1.79 -10.84
CA ILE A 94 -14.06 2.27 -11.16
C ILE A 94 -13.34 1.27 -12.08
N LYS A 95 -12.73 1.77 -13.15
CA LYS A 95 -11.92 0.96 -14.06
C LYS A 95 -10.64 0.47 -13.37
N TYR A 96 -10.24 -0.79 -13.59
CA TYR A 96 -8.92 -1.25 -13.17
C TYR A 96 -7.92 -1.23 -14.32
N CYS A 97 -6.67 -0.89 -14.03
CA CYS A 97 -5.55 -0.95 -14.98
C CYS A 97 -4.26 -1.41 -14.29
N SER A 98 -3.39 -2.03 -15.06
CA SER A 98 -2.06 -2.44 -14.63
C SER A 98 -1.10 -2.37 -15.80
N ASN A 99 0.22 -2.30 -15.55
CA ASN A 99 1.20 -2.46 -16.61
C ASN A 99 1.59 -3.94 -16.80
N ARG A 100 2.10 -4.26 -17.97
CA ARG A 100 2.85 -5.49 -18.24
C ARG A 100 4.34 -5.21 -18.03
N LYS A 101 5.11 -6.20 -17.60
CA LYS A 101 6.58 -6.09 -17.55
C LYS A 101 7.22 -6.31 -18.93
N GLU A 102 6.50 -6.97 -19.85
CA GLU A 102 6.93 -7.21 -21.21
C GLU A 102 5.86 -6.72 -22.20
N ILE A 103 6.31 -6.09 -23.29
CA ILE A 103 5.43 -5.63 -24.38
C ILE A 103 4.96 -6.86 -25.15
N LYS A 104 3.65 -6.95 -25.37
CA LYS A 104 3.04 -8.06 -26.10
C LYS A 104 2.89 -7.68 -27.58
N ASP A 105 3.43 -8.51 -28.48
CA ASP A 105 3.40 -8.28 -29.92
C ASP A 105 2.13 -8.82 -30.60
N HIS A 106 1.40 -9.75 -29.92
CA HIS A 106 0.25 -10.47 -30.45
C HIS A 106 -0.95 -10.40 -29.53
N GLY A 107 -2.16 -10.40 -30.09
CA GLY A 107 -3.42 -10.29 -29.35
C GLY A 107 -3.65 -8.86 -28.87
N ASP A 108 -4.00 -8.70 -27.58
CA ASP A 108 -4.07 -7.40 -26.91
C ASP A 108 -2.67 -6.78 -26.86
N LYS A 109 -2.34 -6.01 -27.89
CA LYS A 109 -1.06 -5.31 -28.02
C LYS A 109 -0.99 -4.18 -26.99
N GLY A 110 0.22 -3.94 -26.46
CA GLY A 110 0.51 -2.81 -25.61
C GLY A 110 1.08 -3.19 -24.25
N ILE A 111 1.39 -2.15 -23.47
CA ILE A 111 2.02 -2.24 -22.16
C ILE A 111 0.97 -2.34 -21.03
N LEU A 112 -0.29 -2.03 -21.30
CA LEU A 112 -1.36 -2.05 -20.30
C LEU A 112 -2.14 -3.36 -20.29
N LEU A 113 -2.71 -3.68 -19.14
CA LEU A 113 -3.62 -4.77 -18.84
C LEU A 113 -4.86 -4.19 -18.14
N GLY A 114 -6.06 -4.65 -18.51
CA GLY A 114 -7.32 -4.13 -18.00
C GLY A 114 -7.85 -2.99 -18.88
N SER A 115 -8.43 -1.97 -18.29
CA SER A 115 -8.95 -0.82 -19.01
C SER A 115 -7.83 0.04 -19.56
N PRO A 116 -7.93 0.55 -20.80
CA PRO A 116 -7.03 1.60 -21.27
C PRO A 116 -7.23 2.88 -20.45
N ILE A 117 -6.15 3.60 -20.24
CA ILE A 117 -6.17 4.96 -19.69
C ILE A 117 -6.35 5.93 -20.86
N GLN A 118 -7.18 6.95 -20.69
CA GLN A 118 -7.52 7.93 -21.70
C GLN A 118 -7.11 9.34 -21.29
N ASP A 119 -7.06 10.23 -22.26
CA ASP A 119 -6.84 11.64 -22.03
C ASP A 119 -7.92 12.23 -21.11
N GLY A 120 -7.51 12.94 -20.07
CA GLY A 120 -8.38 13.50 -19.04
C GLY A 120 -8.75 12.57 -17.89
N ASP A 121 -8.36 11.27 -17.92
CA ASP A 121 -8.64 10.35 -16.81
C ASP A 121 -7.92 10.79 -15.51
N LYS A 122 -8.64 10.67 -14.39
CA LYS A 122 -8.09 10.77 -13.04
C LYS A 122 -7.67 9.38 -12.57
N VAL A 123 -6.44 9.25 -12.12
CA VAL A 123 -5.84 7.95 -11.75
C VAL A 123 -5.39 7.95 -10.30
N VAL A 124 -5.78 6.93 -9.54
CA VAL A 124 -5.20 6.59 -8.24
C VAL A 124 -4.31 5.36 -8.41
N ILE A 125 -3.10 5.40 -7.86
CA ILE A 125 -2.16 4.27 -7.89
C ILE A 125 -2.29 3.47 -6.59
N ILE A 126 -2.28 2.14 -6.68
CA ILE A 126 -2.33 1.23 -5.53
C ILE A 126 -1.10 0.33 -5.52
N GLU A 127 -0.42 0.27 -4.38
CA GLU A 127 0.74 -0.61 -4.15
C GLU A 127 0.63 -1.34 -2.81
N ASP A 128 1.39 -2.42 -2.64
CA ASP A 128 1.41 -3.15 -1.38
C ASP A 128 2.19 -2.40 -0.29
N VAL A 129 3.45 -2.13 -0.51
CA VAL A 129 4.35 -1.33 0.34
C VAL A 129 5.39 -0.66 -0.54
N THR A 130 5.88 0.50 -0.13
CA THR A 130 7.01 1.16 -0.80
C THR A 130 8.16 1.39 0.17
N THR A 131 9.39 1.28 -0.33
CA THR A 131 10.62 1.52 0.46
C THR A 131 11.54 2.57 -0.18
N ALA A 132 11.57 2.64 -1.49
CA ALA A 132 12.45 3.54 -2.24
C ALA A 132 11.75 4.26 -3.41
N GLY A 133 10.42 4.08 -3.57
CA GLY A 133 9.67 4.71 -4.64
C GLY A 133 9.98 4.21 -6.06
N THR A 134 10.80 3.15 -6.22
CA THR A 134 11.24 2.66 -7.53
C THR A 134 10.06 2.27 -8.42
N SER A 135 9.03 1.65 -7.85
CA SER A 135 7.82 1.29 -8.60
C SER A 135 7.12 2.51 -9.19
N ILE A 136 7.05 3.59 -8.45
CA ILE A 136 6.44 4.85 -8.92
C ILE A 136 7.28 5.49 -10.03
N GLN A 137 8.62 5.45 -9.91
CA GLN A 137 9.52 5.94 -10.97
C GLN A 137 9.29 5.20 -12.30
N GLU A 138 9.04 3.89 -12.25
CA GLU A 138 8.74 3.08 -13.43
C GLU A 138 7.32 3.28 -13.95
N THR A 139 6.36 3.49 -13.06
CA THR A 139 4.92 3.49 -13.36
C THR A 139 4.42 4.83 -13.89
N LEU A 140 4.84 5.96 -13.29
CA LEU A 140 4.36 7.28 -13.69
C LEU A 140 4.60 7.61 -15.17
N PRO A 141 5.79 7.32 -15.75
CA PRO A 141 6.00 7.52 -17.18
C PRO A 141 5.06 6.69 -18.05
N ILE A 142 4.71 5.47 -17.63
CA ILE A 142 3.79 4.59 -18.37
C ILE A 142 2.38 5.19 -18.38
N ILE A 143 1.90 5.68 -17.24
CA ILE A 143 0.59 6.30 -17.10
C ILE A 143 0.54 7.59 -17.92
N LYS A 144 1.52 8.49 -17.74
CA LYS A 144 1.58 9.78 -18.43
C LYS A 144 1.80 9.67 -19.94
N ALA A 145 2.32 8.56 -20.43
CA ALA A 145 2.43 8.29 -21.86
C ALA A 145 1.07 7.99 -22.54
N GLN A 146 0.00 7.79 -21.75
CA GLN A 146 -1.33 7.51 -22.31
C GLN A 146 -2.12 8.77 -22.69
N GLY A 147 -1.74 9.93 -22.16
CA GLY A 147 -2.41 11.22 -22.45
C GLY A 147 -2.16 12.26 -21.36
N ASP A 148 -2.94 13.34 -21.37
CA ASP A 148 -2.99 14.32 -20.28
C ASP A 148 -3.81 13.72 -19.13
N VAL A 149 -3.12 13.05 -18.23
CA VAL A 149 -3.70 12.26 -17.14
C VAL A 149 -3.42 12.92 -15.80
N ASP A 150 -4.46 13.05 -14.96
CA ASP A 150 -4.34 13.53 -13.59
C ASP A 150 -4.06 12.35 -12.64
N VAL A 151 -2.82 12.24 -12.15
CA VAL A 151 -2.47 11.23 -11.14
C VAL A 151 -2.71 11.82 -9.75
N MET A 152 -3.88 11.53 -9.18
CA MET A 152 -4.35 12.08 -7.90
C MET A 152 -3.48 11.64 -6.72
N GLY A 153 -3.00 10.40 -6.72
CA GLY A 153 -2.17 9.93 -5.63
C GLY A 153 -1.83 8.45 -5.66
N LEU A 154 -1.16 8.05 -4.56
CA LEU A 154 -0.71 6.69 -4.27
C LEU A 154 -1.26 6.23 -2.92
N VAL A 155 -1.83 5.03 -2.87
CA VAL A 155 -2.19 4.35 -1.63
C VAL A 155 -1.36 3.09 -1.44
N VAL A 156 -0.82 2.89 -0.22
CA VAL A 156 -0.10 1.68 0.19
C VAL A 156 -0.77 1.04 1.41
N SER A 157 -0.44 -0.21 1.73
CA SER A 157 -1.01 -0.87 2.91
C SER A 157 -0.46 -0.32 4.22
N VAL A 158 0.85 -0.16 4.32
CA VAL A 158 1.54 0.27 5.54
C VAL A 158 2.61 1.30 5.23
N ASP A 159 2.53 2.47 5.85
CA ASP A 159 3.69 3.35 5.97
C ASP A 159 4.56 2.87 7.12
N ARG A 160 5.76 2.39 6.79
CA ARG A 160 6.72 1.92 7.78
C ARG A 160 7.38 3.06 8.54
N MET A 161 7.18 4.32 8.13
CA MET A 161 7.76 5.53 8.73
C MET A 161 9.29 5.47 8.85
N GLU A 162 9.92 4.75 7.96
CA GLU A 162 11.39 4.65 7.85
C GLU A 162 11.91 5.66 6.84
N ARG A 163 13.13 6.14 7.08
CA ARG A 163 13.82 6.97 6.09
C ARG A 163 14.03 6.19 4.80
N GLY A 164 13.72 6.84 3.67
CA GLY A 164 13.92 6.33 2.32
C GLY A 164 15.39 6.40 1.90
N GLN A 165 15.66 7.03 0.78
CA GLN A 165 17.03 7.26 0.30
C GLN A 165 17.68 8.45 1.00
N GLY A 166 16.89 9.40 1.51
CA GLY A 166 17.32 10.59 2.26
C GLY A 166 16.91 10.52 3.73
N GLU A 167 16.51 11.67 4.28
CA GLU A 167 16.07 11.82 5.67
C GLU A 167 14.55 11.67 5.83
N LYS A 168 13.80 11.73 4.72
CA LYS A 168 12.34 11.65 4.66
C LYS A 168 11.87 10.22 4.42
N SER A 169 10.58 9.97 4.64
CA SER A 169 9.97 8.69 4.28
C SER A 169 9.87 8.54 2.75
N ALA A 170 9.78 7.30 2.28
CA ALA A 170 9.57 7.04 0.86
C ALA A 170 8.28 7.71 0.33
N LEU A 171 7.21 7.76 1.13
CA LEU A 171 5.97 8.42 0.76
C LEU A 171 6.17 9.93 0.63
N THR A 172 6.82 10.59 1.60
CA THR A 172 7.13 12.02 1.52
C THR A 172 8.03 12.35 0.33
N GLU A 173 9.05 11.52 0.07
CA GLU A 173 9.92 11.70 -1.10
C GLU A 173 9.14 11.58 -2.42
N ILE A 174 8.16 10.68 -2.51
CA ILE A 174 7.27 10.55 -3.67
C ILE A 174 6.41 11.80 -3.85
N GLU A 175 5.79 12.30 -2.78
CA GLU A 175 4.98 13.54 -2.86
C GLU A 175 5.79 14.72 -3.38
N GLU A 176 6.99 14.94 -2.83
CA GLU A 176 7.83 16.08 -3.22
C GLU A 176 8.39 15.96 -4.64
N ASN A 177 8.80 14.74 -5.03
CA ASN A 177 9.44 14.53 -6.33
C ASN A 177 8.44 14.51 -7.49
N TYR A 178 7.21 14.06 -7.25
CA TYR A 178 6.22 13.84 -8.32
C TYR A 178 4.97 14.70 -8.20
N GLY A 179 4.77 15.40 -7.08
CA GLY A 179 3.60 16.25 -6.83
C GLY A 179 2.29 15.46 -6.70
N ILE A 180 2.37 14.19 -6.33
CA ILE A 180 1.21 13.31 -6.11
C ILE A 180 1.00 13.07 -4.62
N LYS A 181 -0.25 13.08 -4.16
CA LYS A 181 -0.60 12.82 -2.75
C LYS A 181 -0.33 11.36 -2.41
N THR A 182 0.20 11.08 -1.22
CA THR A 182 0.42 9.70 -0.78
C THR A 182 -0.34 9.40 0.50
N THR A 183 -0.82 8.18 0.65
CA THR A 183 -1.45 7.70 1.88
C THR A 183 -1.17 6.22 2.12
N ALA A 184 -1.39 5.79 3.36
CA ALA A 184 -1.35 4.39 3.75
C ALA A 184 -2.65 4.01 4.49
N ILE A 185 -3.06 2.74 4.40
CA ILE A 185 -4.18 2.26 5.23
C ILE A 185 -3.84 2.51 6.70
N VAL A 186 -2.62 2.15 7.12
CA VAL A 186 -2.10 2.43 8.47
C VAL A 186 -0.63 2.83 8.43
N THR A 187 -0.21 3.58 9.45
CA THR A 187 1.19 3.82 9.76
C THR A 187 1.67 2.86 10.85
N MET A 188 2.99 2.63 10.96
CA MET A 188 3.52 1.84 12.08
C MET A 188 3.34 2.51 13.44
N ALA A 189 3.19 3.83 13.51
CA ALA A 189 2.82 4.52 14.75
C ALA A 189 1.41 4.12 15.21
N GLU A 190 0.44 4.09 14.28
CA GLU A 190 -0.93 3.63 14.56
C GLU A 190 -0.96 2.15 14.97
N VAL A 191 -0.13 1.31 14.34
CA VAL A 191 0.04 -0.11 14.72
C VAL A 191 0.50 -0.24 16.16
N VAL A 192 1.54 0.51 16.55
CA VAL A 192 2.07 0.50 17.91
C VAL A 192 1.04 1.03 18.90
N GLU A 193 0.38 2.14 18.60
CA GLU A 193 -0.69 2.71 19.43
C GLU A 193 -1.83 1.71 19.68
N HIS A 194 -2.20 0.94 18.63
CA HIS A 194 -3.30 -0.02 18.75
C HIS A 194 -2.92 -1.26 19.56
N LEU A 195 -1.67 -1.74 19.50
CA LEU A 195 -1.27 -3.03 20.05
C LEU A 195 -0.47 -2.96 21.36
N TYR A 196 0.11 -1.80 21.70
CA TYR A 196 0.98 -1.64 22.86
C TYR A 196 0.22 -1.85 24.16
N ASN A 197 0.70 -2.83 24.94
CA ASN A 197 0.09 -3.26 26.20
C ASN A 197 -1.41 -3.56 26.11
N LYS A 198 -1.89 -3.96 24.93
CA LYS A 198 -3.27 -4.39 24.71
C LYS A 198 -3.29 -5.87 24.34
N GLU A 199 -4.27 -6.56 24.91
CA GLU A 199 -4.49 -7.97 24.61
C GLU A 199 -5.23 -8.13 23.28
N TYR A 200 -4.68 -8.97 22.41
CA TYR A 200 -5.33 -9.44 21.19
C TYR A 200 -5.29 -10.97 21.16
N LYS A 201 -6.46 -11.60 21.09
CA LYS A 201 -6.63 -13.07 21.09
C LYS A 201 -5.86 -13.80 22.22
N GLY A 202 -5.96 -13.26 23.43
CA GLY A 202 -5.36 -13.86 24.63
C GLY A 202 -3.88 -13.61 24.83
N ARG A 203 -3.29 -12.67 24.10
CA ARG A 203 -1.87 -12.31 24.25
C ARG A 203 -1.61 -10.82 24.01
N VAL A 204 -0.66 -10.26 24.72
CA VAL A 204 -0.10 -8.95 24.42
C VAL A 204 0.89 -9.10 23.27
N ILE A 205 0.65 -8.41 22.16
CA ILE A 205 1.49 -8.49 20.96
C ILE A 205 2.73 -7.61 21.12
N ILE A 206 2.55 -6.37 21.56
CA ILE A 206 3.63 -5.40 21.82
C ILE A 206 3.65 -5.12 23.31
N ASP A 207 4.61 -5.73 24.01
CA ASP A 207 4.91 -5.46 25.42
C ASP A 207 5.97 -4.33 25.56
N ASP A 208 6.36 -4.00 26.79
CA ASP A 208 7.34 -2.95 27.07
C ASP A 208 8.72 -3.25 26.44
N THR A 209 9.12 -4.53 26.40
CA THR A 209 10.40 -4.95 25.82
C THR A 209 10.42 -4.73 24.32
N LEU A 210 9.37 -5.17 23.63
CA LEU A 210 9.24 -4.99 22.18
C LEU A 210 9.05 -3.51 21.83
N LYS A 211 8.26 -2.77 22.63
CA LYS A 211 8.11 -1.32 22.45
C LYS A 211 9.45 -0.59 22.51
N ALA A 212 10.29 -0.90 23.50
CA ALA A 212 11.62 -0.31 23.62
C ALA A 212 12.52 -0.65 22.42
N ALA A 213 12.41 -1.89 21.88
CA ALA A 213 13.14 -2.28 20.67
C ALA A 213 12.66 -1.52 19.42
N ILE A 214 11.35 -1.28 19.31
CA ILE A 214 10.75 -0.48 18.23
C ILE A 214 11.21 0.97 18.34
N ASP A 215 11.21 1.57 19.53
CA ASP A 215 11.65 2.94 19.74
C ASP A 215 13.13 3.12 19.37
N ALA A 216 14.00 2.23 19.84
CA ALA A 216 15.43 2.25 19.50
C ALA A 216 15.67 2.07 17.98
N TYR A 217 14.83 1.28 17.32
CA TYR A 217 14.86 1.13 15.87
C TYR A 217 14.50 2.44 15.15
N TYR A 218 13.43 3.13 15.58
CA TYR A 218 13.01 4.40 14.99
C TYR A 218 13.96 5.56 15.32
N ASP A 219 14.62 5.56 16.47
CA ASP A 219 15.68 6.52 16.78
C ASP A 219 16.81 6.46 15.74
N GLN A 220 17.10 5.27 15.22
CA GLN A 220 18.17 5.06 14.25
C GLN A 220 17.70 5.20 12.79
N TYR A 221 16.50 4.68 12.45
CA TYR A 221 16.05 4.52 11.06
C TYR A 221 14.75 5.24 10.75
N GLY A 222 14.06 5.77 11.72
CA GLY A 222 12.80 6.47 11.56
C GLY A 222 12.98 7.86 10.93
N VAL A 223 11.92 8.37 10.32
CA VAL A 223 11.82 9.77 9.93
C VAL A 223 11.79 10.65 11.17
N LYS A 224 12.37 11.82 11.08
CA LYS A 224 12.42 12.81 12.18
C LYS A 224 11.42 13.93 11.95
#